data_c1c836e0af83ffabb535c790cf232d99
#
_entry.id   c1c836e0af83ffabb535c790cf232d99
#
_cell.length_a   1.000
_cell.length_b   1.000
_cell.length_c   1.000
_cell.angle_alpha   90.00
_cell.angle_beta   90.00
_cell.angle_gamma   90.00
#
_symmetry.space_group_name_H-M   'P 1'
#
loop_
_entity.id
_entity.type
_entity.pdbx_description
1 polymer ?
#
loop_
_entity_poly.entity_id
_entity_poly.type
_entity_poly.pdbx_seq_one_letter_code
_entity_poly.pdbx_strand_id
1 'polypeptide(L)'
;MKRLPVLILAPAFVLAACSSTTSSATNAVSAPSLAAPQIAAASPDVVAGQQVYKSFCAACHNGGDETAPVLTTLQALGRDRVTAALSKDGLMNLQAGMLNAQQRTHVIAFLTATPEQRKQLAAADTATDPTGQNRAAYIEGIPYPARRIRDERDSPDGPRAPAWAAPKLGEGPFDSETWEQRKLHTVVVARGLTAPRAIEFLPTGEILIAERAGSLRIVRDGKLDPGPVAGLPAVAVLGTATGFMDIKLHPDFAKNGLIYFSYHKPRGEYGNNAIFRGRWDGKAIVDGKDIFLGDDVDALYSKMSFGPDGKLYVTIGCPGVGTDESIGRAQKPDDFAGKTLRLNDDGSVPKDNPFVGRKGYNPEIFTLGHRVNLGLTLNPWTKEFWVSEHGPNGGDEVNILRAGQNYGWPVVSDGRYYSGPKVSPVPYHEGMTRPHISYVPSIAPGGLLFYTGDKFPGWQRNLFVGSMRMSNAPRTGHIERIVFNENWEVIRSEMLLFDLHQRIRDIEQSPDGYLWVITDEGADSVLMRLEPGGP
;
A
#
# COMPACT_ATOMS: atom_id res chain seq x y z
N MET A 1 12.91 -46.25 47.66
CA MET A 1 13.64 -47.39 47.07
C MET A 1 14.27 -46.91 45.78
N LYS A 2 15.55 -46.62 45.80
CA LYS A 2 16.70 -47.21 45.08
C LYS A 2 16.49 -47.14 43.53
N ARG A 3 17.13 -46.18 42.85
CA ARG A 3 18.46 -46.22 42.17
C ARG A 3 18.49 -47.19 40.98
N LEU A 4 18.97 -46.90 39.80
CA LEU A 4 20.32 -46.52 39.35
C LEU A 4 20.31 -46.03 37.88
N PRO A 5 21.36 -45.30 37.43
CA PRO A 5 21.49 -44.78 36.06
C PRO A 5 22.29 -45.73 35.16
N VAL A 6 22.07 -45.67 33.87
CA VAL A 6 22.88 -46.38 32.87
C VAL A 6 23.72 -45.36 32.09
N LEU A 7 25.01 -45.55 32.21
CA LEU A 7 26.11 -44.93 31.50
C LEU A 7 26.34 -45.72 30.20
N ILE A 8 26.43 -45.07 29.02
CA ILE A 8 26.98 -45.72 27.84
C ILE A 8 28.02 -44.78 27.17
N LEU A 9 29.19 -45.39 27.00
CA LEU A 9 30.43 -44.90 26.49
C LEU A 9 30.35 -44.50 24.99
N ALA A 10 31.15 -43.51 24.65
CA ALA A 10 31.60 -43.23 23.29
C ALA A 10 32.83 -44.09 22.93
N PRO A 11 33.07 -44.39 21.66
CA PRO A 11 34.41 -44.71 21.20
C PRO A 11 34.95 -43.61 20.29
N ALA A 12 36.16 -43.19 20.66
CA ALA A 12 37.06 -42.41 19.83
C ALA A 12 37.67 -43.29 18.73
N PHE A 13 37.81 -42.74 17.52
CA PHE A 13 38.71 -43.29 16.51
C PHE A 13 39.76 -42.26 16.10
N VAL A 14 40.98 -42.81 16.06
CA VAL A 14 42.28 -42.15 15.95
C VAL A 14 42.59 -41.86 14.47
N LEU A 15 43.26 -40.71 14.21
CA LEU A 15 43.93 -40.33 12.97
C LEU A 15 45.03 -41.33 12.59
N ALA A 16 45.15 -41.57 11.27
CA ALA A 16 46.41 -41.98 10.67
C ALA A 16 46.63 -41.17 9.38
N ALA A 17 47.69 -40.38 9.36
CA ALA A 17 48.22 -39.68 8.20
C ALA A 17 49.07 -40.67 7.41
N CYS A 18 49.00 -40.64 6.10
CA CYS A 18 50.02 -41.15 5.19
C CYS A 18 50.24 -40.16 4.02
N SER A 19 51.40 -39.56 4.06
CA SER A 19 51.99 -38.81 2.97
C SER A 19 52.66 -39.78 1.96
N SER A 20 52.40 -39.59 0.66
CA SER A 20 53.29 -40.08 -0.41
C SER A 20 53.30 -39.06 -1.57
N THR A 21 54.45 -38.46 -1.74
CA THR A 21 54.87 -37.67 -2.88
C THR A 21 55.14 -38.56 -4.09
N THR A 22 54.54 -38.25 -5.22
CA THR A 22 55.13 -38.61 -6.54
C THR A 22 54.88 -37.45 -7.51
N SER A 23 56.01 -36.90 -7.94
CA SER A 23 56.14 -35.94 -9.01
C SER A 23 55.96 -36.61 -10.36
N SER A 24 55.11 -36.06 -11.21
CA SER A 24 55.11 -36.31 -12.66
C SER A 24 54.83 -35.00 -13.39
N ALA A 25 55.91 -34.49 -14.00
CA ALA A 25 55.82 -33.35 -14.89
C ALA A 25 55.20 -33.79 -16.23
N THR A 26 54.07 -33.22 -16.61
CA THR A 26 53.58 -33.23 -17.99
C THR A 26 53.48 -31.80 -18.47
N ASN A 27 54.26 -31.52 -19.51
CA ASN A 27 54.20 -30.28 -20.27
C ASN A 27 52.85 -30.10 -20.89
N ALA A 28 52.04 -29.18 -20.40
CA ALA A 28 50.85 -28.69 -21.07
C ALA A 28 51.19 -27.40 -21.83
N VAL A 29 51.10 -27.49 -23.15
CA VAL A 29 51.17 -26.35 -24.05
C VAL A 29 49.96 -25.44 -23.76
N SER A 30 50.21 -24.24 -23.24
CA SER A 30 49.18 -23.22 -23.03
C SER A 30 48.69 -22.67 -24.37
N ALA A 31 47.44 -22.95 -24.71
CA ALA A 31 46.71 -22.24 -25.75
C ALA A 31 46.52 -20.76 -25.33
N PRO A 32 46.61 -19.79 -26.26
CA PRO A 32 46.39 -18.40 -25.93
C PRO A 32 44.92 -18.21 -25.52
N SER A 33 44.72 -17.76 -24.31
CA SER A 33 43.43 -17.27 -23.79
C SER A 33 43.03 -16.04 -24.60
N LEU A 34 42.06 -16.21 -25.51
CA LEU A 34 41.32 -15.09 -26.06
C LEU A 34 40.53 -14.47 -24.93
N ALA A 35 41.04 -13.37 -24.35
CA ALA A 35 40.31 -12.54 -23.43
C ALA A 35 39.01 -12.10 -24.10
N ALA A 36 37.88 -12.53 -23.56
CA ALA A 36 36.58 -12.02 -23.97
C ALA A 36 36.59 -10.47 -23.84
N PRO A 37 36.05 -9.74 -24.83
CA PRO A 37 36.02 -8.29 -24.74
C PRO A 37 35.28 -7.89 -23.47
N GLN A 38 35.96 -7.17 -22.59
CA GLN A 38 35.32 -6.54 -21.45
C GLN A 38 34.33 -5.49 -21.97
N ILE A 39 33.05 -5.83 -21.97
CA ILE A 39 31.99 -4.88 -22.29
C ILE A 39 31.97 -3.87 -21.15
N ALA A 40 32.29 -2.62 -21.45
CA ALA A 40 32.24 -1.54 -20.47
C ALA A 40 30.83 -1.48 -19.87
N ALA A 41 30.72 -1.44 -18.53
CA ALA A 41 29.42 -1.40 -17.85
C ALA A 41 28.66 -0.11 -18.21
N ALA A 42 27.33 -0.17 -18.29
CA ALA A 42 26.49 1.01 -18.47
C ALA A 42 26.71 2.00 -17.30
N SER A 43 26.56 3.30 -17.54
CA SER A 43 26.76 4.28 -16.48
C SER A 43 25.81 4.06 -15.29
N PRO A 44 26.24 4.31 -14.05
CA PRO A 44 25.42 4.14 -12.85
C PRO A 44 24.03 4.82 -12.95
N ASP A 45 23.97 6.01 -13.53
CA ASP A 45 22.73 6.77 -13.69
C ASP A 45 21.76 6.08 -14.67
N VAL A 46 22.25 5.46 -15.72
CA VAL A 46 21.42 4.73 -16.71
C VAL A 46 20.90 3.44 -16.10
N VAL A 47 21.71 2.73 -15.31
CA VAL A 47 21.28 1.53 -14.55
C VAL A 47 20.21 1.88 -13.52
N ALA A 48 20.44 2.91 -12.71
CA ALA A 48 19.47 3.40 -11.75
C ALA A 48 18.18 3.88 -12.43
N GLY A 49 18.30 4.54 -13.58
CA GLY A 49 17.16 4.99 -14.38
C GLY A 49 16.32 3.85 -14.96
N GLN A 50 16.94 2.74 -15.31
CA GLN A 50 16.22 1.53 -15.74
C GLN A 50 15.35 0.99 -14.59
N GLN A 51 15.84 1.00 -13.36
CA GLN A 51 15.07 0.56 -12.19
C GLN A 51 13.88 1.50 -11.92
N VAL A 52 14.11 2.83 -11.97
CA VAL A 52 13.04 3.82 -11.84
C VAL A 52 11.98 3.62 -12.94
N TYR A 53 12.40 3.42 -14.20
CA TYR A 53 11.48 3.15 -15.30
C TYR A 53 10.67 1.87 -15.07
N LYS A 54 11.31 0.76 -14.70
CA LYS A 54 10.66 -0.51 -14.40
C LYS A 54 9.62 -0.36 -13.27
N SER A 55 9.91 0.46 -12.27
CA SER A 55 9.07 0.63 -11.09
C SER A 55 7.88 1.57 -11.29
N PHE A 56 8.05 2.65 -12.05
CA PHE A 56 7.05 3.74 -12.13
C PHE A 56 6.41 3.90 -13.52
N CYS A 57 7.09 3.50 -14.59
CA CYS A 57 6.69 3.83 -15.96
C CYS A 57 6.31 2.59 -16.79
N ALA A 58 6.96 1.46 -16.55
CA ALA A 58 6.83 0.26 -17.37
C ALA A 58 5.41 -0.31 -17.38
N ALA A 59 4.63 -0.14 -16.32
CA ALA A 59 3.25 -0.61 -16.24
C ALA A 59 2.38 -0.06 -17.37
N CYS A 60 2.58 1.22 -17.73
CA CYS A 60 1.86 1.86 -18.83
C CYS A 60 2.62 1.72 -20.16
N HIS A 61 3.92 2.01 -20.15
CA HIS A 61 4.73 2.16 -21.36
C HIS A 61 5.29 0.85 -21.95
N ASN A 62 5.08 -0.29 -21.31
CA ASN A 62 5.37 -1.62 -21.87
C ASN A 62 4.10 -2.34 -22.38
N GLY A 63 3.11 -1.58 -22.84
CA GLY A 63 1.87 -2.11 -23.40
C GLY A 63 0.76 -2.31 -22.35
N GLY A 64 0.89 -1.74 -21.15
CA GLY A 64 -0.15 -1.73 -20.11
C GLY A 64 -1.22 -0.64 -20.31
N ASP A 65 -0.92 0.37 -21.12
CA ASP A 65 -1.83 1.45 -21.51
C ASP A 65 -1.61 1.74 -23.00
N GLU A 66 -2.64 1.58 -23.81
CA GLU A 66 -2.55 1.77 -25.28
C GLU A 66 -2.41 3.24 -25.68
N THR A 67 -2.77 4.16 -24.80
CA THR A 67 -2.58 5.59 -25.03
C THR A 67 -1.17 6.06 -24.68
N ALA A 68 -0.45 5.25 -23.91
CA ALA A 68 0.92 5.55 -23.52
C ALA A 68 1.90 5.07 -24.61
N PRO A 69 2.80 5.94 -25.09
CA PRO A 69 3.81 5.54 -26.06
C PRO A 69 4.72 4.44 -25.50
N VAL A 70 4.94 3.37 -26.25
CA VAL A 70 5.82 2.28 -25.81
C VAL A 70 7.26 2.75 -25.59
N LEU A 71 8.04 1.99 -24.81
CA LEU A 71 9.42 2.33 -24.41
C LEU A 71 10.30 2.77 -25.58
N THR A 72 10.24 2.05 -26.72
CA THR A 72 11.03 2.38 -27.91
C THR A 72 10.67 3.77 -28.48
N THR A 73 9.40 4.15 -28.43
CA THR A 73 8.93 5.47 -28.81
C THR A 73 9.44 6.54 -27.84
N LEU A 74 9.36 6.30 -26.53
CA LEU A 74 9.90 7.22 -25.52
C LEU A 74 11.40 7.44 -25.72
N GLN A 75 12.15 6.39 -26.00
CA GLN A 75 13.59 6.44 -26.24
C GLN A 75 13.96 7.17 -27.54
N ALA A 76 13.02 7.34 -28.46
CA ALA A 76 13.21 8.13 -29.69
C ALA A 76 12.89 9.63 -29.53
N LEU A 77 12.26 10.04 -28.43
CA LEU A 77 11.80 11.43 -28.24
C LEU A 77 12.94 12.44 -28.03
N GLY A 78 14.11 12.00 -27.57
CA GLY A 78 15.21 12.87 -27.17
C GLY A 78 15.02 13.53 -25.79
N ARG A 79 16.14 14.03 -25.26
CA ARG A 79 16.23 14.48 -23.84
C ARG A 79 15.25 15.61 -23.51
N ASP A 80 15.15 16.60 -24.36
CA ASP A 80 14.32 17.79 -24.07
C ASP A 80 12.83 17.44 -23.99
N ARG A 81 12.33 16.59 -24.88
CA ARG A 81 10.94 16.13 -24.87
C ARG A 81 10.63 15.23 -23.68
N VAL A 82 11.53 14.32 -23.32
CA VAL A 82 11.39 13.48 -22.14
C VAL A 82 11.40 14.33 -20.87
N THR A 83 12.31 15.31 -20.78
CA THR A 83 12.38 16.24 -19.64
C THR A 83 11.11 17.08 -19.53
N ALA A 84 10.61 17.62 -20.65
CA ALA A 84 9.37 18.40 -20.67
C ALA A 84 8.15 17.55 -20.23
N ALA A 85 8.06 16.29 -20.70
CA ALA A 85 6.97 15.40 -20.31
C ALA A 85 6.96 15.07 -18.81
N LEU A 86 8.13 15.00 -18.19
CA LEU A 86 8.32 14.71 -16.75
C LEU A 86 8.39 15.99 -15.89
N SER A 87 8.11 17.17 -16.46
CA SER A 87 8.02 18.42 -15.71
C SER A 87 6.69 18.54 -14.97
N LYS A 88 6.59 19.54 -14.07
CA LYS A 88 5.38 19.84 -13.30
C LYS A 88 4.14 20.07 -14.18
N ASP A 89 4.32 20.64 -15.37
CA ASP A 89 3.25 20.98 -16.31
C ASP A 89 3.24 20.04 -17.53
N GLY A 90 4.02 18.95 -17.47
CA GLY A 90 4.16 17.99 -18.57
C GLY A 90 3.03 16.95 -18.61
N LEU A 91 2.97 16.23 -19.75
CA LEU A 91 1.96 15.18 -19.97
C LEU A 91 2.00 14.05 -18.93
N MET A 92 3.16 13.83 -18.30
CA MET A 92 3.40 12.80 -17.27
C MET A 92 3.51 13.41 -15.87
N ASN A 93 2.90 14.58 -15.63
CA ASN A 93 3.02 15.31 -14.36
C ASN A 93 2.60 14.50 -13.12
N LEU A 94 1.58 13.65 -13.24
CA LEU A 94 1.12 12.79 -12.14
C LEU A 94 2.18 11.74 -11.77
N GLN A 95 2.76 11.07 -12.76
CA GLN A 95 3.81 10.07 -12.57
C GLN A 95 5.13 10.73 -12.18
N ALA A 96 5.45 11.87 -12.77
CA ALA A 96 6.63 12.65 -12.41
C ALA A 96 6.53 13.20 -10.98
N GLY A 97 5.33 13.52 -10.50
CA GLY A 97 5.07 13.89 -9.11
C GLY A 97 5.35 12.77 -8.11
N MET A 98 5.39 11.52 -8.55
CA MET A 98 5.78 10.35 -7.74
C MET A 98 7.30 10.14 -7.67
N LEU A 99 8.09 10.85 -8.46
CA LEU A 99 9.53 10.73 -8.54
C LEU A 99 10.20 11.90 -7.81
N ASN A 100 11.19 11.62 -6.98
CA ASN A 100 12.07 12.67 -6.46
C ASN A 100 12.99 13.22 -7.56
N ALA A 101 13.72 14.32 -7.27
CA ALA A 101 14.58 14.99 -8.26
C ALA A 101 15.66 14.04 -8.83
N GLN A 102 16.26 13.21 -8.00
CA GLN A 102 17.27 12.25 -8.41
C GLN A 102 16.67 11.15 -9.28
N GLN A 103 15.52 10.59 -8.91
CA GLN A 103 14.80 9.59 -9.70
C GLN A 103 14.40 10.13 -11.07
N ARG A 104 13.94 11.39 -11.14
CA ARG A 104 13.66 12.05 -12.43
C ARG A 104 14.92 12.15 -13.29
N THR A 105 16.06 12.55 -12.72
CA THR A 105 17.34 12.60 -13.43
C THR A 105 17.74 11.21 -13.96
N HIS A 106 17.63 10.19 -13.14
CA HIS A 106 17.98 8.82 -13.51
C HIS A 106 17.06 8.27 -14.63
N VAL A 107 15.73 8.43 -14.53
CA VAL A 107 14.82 7.94 -15.56
C VAL A 107 15.01 8.69 -16.89
N ILE A 108 15.33 9.98 -16.87
CA ILE A 108 15.70 10.73 -18.05
C ILE A 108 16.97 10.13 -18.69
N ALA A 109 18.00 9.85 -17.87
CA ALA A 109 19.23 9.23 -18.36
C ALA A 109 18.97 7.88 -19.04
N PHE A 110 18.12 7.04 -18.47
CA PHE A 110 17.72 5.75 -19.05
C PHE A 110 16.95 5.92 -20.36
N LEU A 111 15.93 6.77 -20.39
CA LEU A 111 15.11 6.99 -21.58
C LEU A 111 15.90 7.63 -22.73
N THR A 112 16.95 8.37 -22.42
CA THR A 112 17.83 9.00 -23.41
C THR A 112 19.18 8.31 -23.59
N ALA A 113 19.31 7.07 -23.10
CA ALA A 113 20.52 6.25 -23.21
C ALA A 113 20.86 5.97 -24.68
N THR A 114 22.16 5.90 -24.99
CA THR A 114 22.64 5.55 -26.31
C THR A 114 22.32 4.09 -26.68
N PRO A 115 22.33 3.70 -27.96
CA PRO A 115 22.14 2.31 -28.36
C PRO A 115 23.15 1.35 -27.70
N GLU A 116 24.40 1.80 -27.52
CA GLU A 116 25.44 1.03 -26.83
C GLU A 116 25.11 0.79 -25.36
N GLN A 117 24.70 1.85 -24.66
CA GLN A 117 24.30 1.75 -23.25
C GLN A 117 23.08 0.83 -23.08
N ARG A 118 22.12 0.89 -23.99
CA ARG A 118 20.94 -0.01 -23.98
C ARG A 118 21.34 -1.47 -24.21
N LYS A 119 22.30 -1.73 -25.12
CA LYS A 119 22.82 -3.07 -25.36
C LYS A 119 23.55 -3.62 -24.13
N GLN A 120 24.29 -2.77 -23.41
CA GLN A 120 24.95 -3.12 -22.16
C GLN A 120 23.95 -3.47 -21.05
N LEU A 121 22.86 -2.70 -20.91
CA LEU A 121 21.77 -3.00 -19.98
C LEU A 121 21.09 -4.35 -20.28
N ALA A 122 20.80 -4.63 -21.55
CA ALA A 122 20.20 -5.89 -21.95
C ALA A 122 21.12 -7.09 -21.66
N ALA A 123 22.44 -6.92 -21.82
CA ALA A 123 23.42 -7.95 -21.49
C ALA A 123 23.54 -8.17 -19.97
N ALA A 124 23.40 -7.11 -19.17
CA ALA A 124 23.40 -7.20 -17.72
C ALA A 124 22.12 -7.86 -17.19
N ASP A 125 20.95 -7.58 -17.77
CA ASP A 125 19.68 -8.24 -17.42
C ASP A 125 19.73 -9.76 -17.72
N THR A 126 20.41 -10.17 -18.80
CA THR A 126 20.60 -11.61 -19.10
C THR A 126 21.63 -12.28 -18.21
N ALA A 127 22.60 -11.53 -17.68
CA ALA A 127 23.61 -12.05 -16.75
C ALA A 127 23.03 -12.28 -15.33
N THR A 128 22.02 -11.51 -14.93
CA THR A 128 21.34 -11.67 -13.65
C THR A 128 20.24 -12.76 -13.67
N ASP A 129 19.79 -13.18 -14.84
CA ASP A 129 18.92 -14.34 -15.02
C ASP A 129 19.43 -15.20 -16.21
N PRO A 130 20.51 -15.96 -16.01
CA PRO A 130 21.14 -16.76 -17.07
C PRO A 130 20.25 -17.88 -17.63
N THR A 131 19.13 -18.18 -16.94
CA THR A 131 18.22 -19.26 -17.33
C THR A 131 17.01 -18.79 -18.15
N GLY A 132 16.69 -17.48 -18.13
CA GLY A 132 15.47 -16.92 -18.71
C GLY A 132 14.17 -17.47 -18.09
N GLN A 133 14.29 -18.41 -17.13
CA GLN A 133 13.16 -19.12 -16.53
C GLN A 133 12.25 -18.19 -15.71
N ASN A 134 12.81 -17.13 -15.16
CA ASN A 134 12.00 -16.16 -14.40
C ASN A 134 11.01 -15.38 -15.28
N ARG A 135 11.33 -15.13 -16.55
CA ARG A 135 10.38 -14.52 -17.50
C ARG A 135 9.29 -15.49 -17.93
N ALA A 136 9.66 -16.73 -18.26
CA ALA A 136 8.71 -17.77 -18.63
C ALA A 136 7.80 -18.13 -17.43
N ALA A 137 8.36 -18.31 -16.23
CA ALA A 137 7.62 -18.58 -15.02
C ALA A 137 6.66 -17.44 -14.63
N TYR A 138 6.99 -16.17 -14.95
CA TYR A 138 6.07 -15.06 -14.74
C TYR A 138 4.84 -15.14 -15.65
N ILE A 139 5.02 -15.47 -16.93
CA ILE A 139 3.92 -15.60 -17.89
C ILE A 139 3.07 -16.85 -17.57
N GLU A 140 3.68 -17.94 -17.20
CA GLU A 140 3.00 -19.20 -16.87
C GLU A 140 2.46 -19.25 -15.44
N GLY A 141 3.11 -18.59 -14.50
CA GLY A 141 2.75 -18.59 -13.07
C GLY A 141 1.80 -17.48 -12.65
N ILE A 142 1.26 -16.66 -13.56
CA ILE A 142 0.19 -15.72 -13.21
C ILE A 142 -1.05 -16.55 -12.85
N PRO A 143 -1.60 -16.41 -11.64
CA PRO A 143 -2.86 -17.04 -11.30
C PRO A 143 -3.92 -16.75 -12.36
N TYR A 144 -4.65 -17.77 -12.73
CA TYR A 144 -5.67 -17.78 -13.76
C TYR A 144 -6.56 -16.53 -13.87
N PRO A 145 -7.07 -15.90 -12.79
CA PRO A 145 -7.87 -14.69 -12.91
C PRO A 145 -7.13 -13.49 -13.49
N ALA A 146 -5.87 -13.26 -13.07
CA ALA A 146 -5.09 -12.13 -13.56
C ALA A 146 -4.75 -12.25 -15.06
N ARG A 147 -4.55 -13.47 -15.55
CA ARG A 147 -4.34 -13.75 -16.97
C ARG A 147 -5.62 -13.55 -17.79
N ARG A 148 -6.76 -13.99 -17.27
CA ARG A 148 -8.07 -13.77 -17.92
C ARG A 148 -8.42 -12.29 -18.04
N ILE A 149 -8.17 -11.53 -16.99
CA ILE A 149 -8.40 -10.09 -16.97
C ILE A 149 -7.54 -9.35 -18.01
N ARG A 150 -6.31 -9.83 -18.28
CA ARG A 150 -5.47 -9.32 -19.37
C ARG A 150 -6.01 -9.67 -20.76
N ASP A 151 -6.48 -10.92 -20.93
CA ASP A 151 -7.02 -11.40 -22.19
C ASP A 151 -8.34 -10.67 -22.56
N GLU A 152 -9.15 -10.31 -21.56
CA GLU A 152 -10.38 -9.51 -21.77
C GLU A 152 -10.10 -8.05 -22.15
N ARG A 153 -8.96 -7.49 -21.73
CA ARG A 153 -8.50 -6.13 -22.13
C ARG A 153 -7.91 -6.11 -23.54
N ASP A 154 -7.40 -7.23 -24.00
CA ASP A 154 -6.84 -7.40 -25.32
C ASP A 154 -7.91 -7.76 -26.36
N SER A 155 -9.19 -7.71 -26.00
CA SER A 155 -10.31 -7.92 -26.92
C SER A 155 -10.35 -6.80 -27.96
N PRO A 156 -10.35 -7.14 -29.26
CA PRO A 156 -10.26 -6.16 -30.34
C PRO A 156 -11.54 -5.32 -30.55
N ASP A 157 -12.61 -5.59 -29.82
CA ASP A 157 -13.94 -5.10 -30.15
C ASP A 157 -14.47 -3.99 -29.22
N GLY A 158 -13.84 -2.81 -29.21
CA GLY A 158 -14.48 -1.62 -28.66
C GLY A 158 -13.56 -0.48 -28.27
N PRO A 159 -14.04 0.79 -28.30
CA PRO A 159 -13.30 1.92 -27.77
C PRO A 159 -13.14 1.74 -26.26
N ARG A 160 -11.91 1.49 -25.81
CA ARG A 160 -11.59 1.35 -24.39
C ARG A 160 -11.72 2.70 -23.72
N ALA A 161 -12.63 2.81 -22.76
CA ALA A 161 -12.63 3.93 -21.84
C ALA A 161 -11.28 4.00 -21.12
N PRO A 162 -10.81 5.19 -20.73
CA PRO A 162 -9.59 5.32 -19.95
C PRO A 162 -9.62 4.31 -18.80
N ALA A 163 -8.54 3.57 -18.61
CA ALA A 163 -8.49 2.38 -17.72
C ALA A 163 -8.93 2.65 -16.26
N TRP A 164 -9.10 3.92 -15.89
CA TRP A 164 -9.38 4.39 -14.54
C TRP A 164 -10.74 5.06 -14.37
N ALA A 165 -11.42 5.45 -15.45
CA ALA A 165 -12.68 6.14 -15.34
C ALA A 165 -13.80 5.16 -15.03
N ALA A 166 -14.28 5.17 -13.79
CA ALA A 166 -15.58 4.59 -13.49
C ALA A 166 -16.69 5.39 -14.18
N PRO A 167 -17.80 4.75 -14.56
CA PRO A 167 -18.96 5.49 -15.00
C PRO A 167 -19.40 6.43 -13.87
N LYS A 168 -19.80 7.66 -14.21
CA LYS A 168 -20.39 8.56 -13.23
C LYS A 168 -21.59 7.86 -12.60
N LEU A 169 -21.58 7.78 -11.27
CA LEU A 169 -22.64 7.10 -10.54
C LEU A 169 -23.96 7.86 -10.70
N GLY A 170 -25.03 7.15 -11.07
CA GLY A 170 -26.40 7.67 -11.16
C GLY A 170 -26.90 8.20 -9.81
N GLU A 171 -28.10 8.79 -9.81
CA GLU A 171 -28.63 9.42 -8.58
C GLU A 171 -28.99 8.39 -7.49
N GLY A 172 -29.22 7.14 -7.85
CA GLY A 172 -29.68 6.13 -6.90
C GLY A 172 -31.14 6.31 -6.49
N PRO A 173 -31.62 5.64 -5.46
CA PRO A 173 -30.90 4.60 -4.72
C PRO A 173 -30.61 3.36 -5.57
N PHE A 174 -29.65 2.54 -5.12
CA PHE A 174 -29.26 1.30 -5.79
C PHE A 174 -29.61 0.12 -4.90
N ASP A 175 -30.35 -0.83 -5.45
CA ASP A 175 -30.68 -2.07 -4.76
C ASP A 175 -29.72 -3.17 -5.20
N SER A 176 -29.26 -3.97 -4.25
CA SER A 176 -28.48 -5.17 -4.51
C SER A 176 -28.91 -6.30 -3.58
N GLU A 177 -28.70 -7.54 -4.02
CA GLU A 177 -28.94 -8.70 -3.19
C GLU A 177 -27.66 -9.10 -2.45
N THR A 178 -27.83 -9.54 -1.21
CA THR A 178 -26.74 -10.02 -0.35
C THR A 178 -27.20 -11.27 0.39
N TRP A 179 -26.27 -11.98 1.04
CA TRP A 179 -26.60 -13.25 1.68
C TRP A 179 -27.55 -13.08 2.87
N GLU A 180 -27.05 -12.68 4.04
CA GLU A 180 -27.88 -12.69 5.26
C GLU A 180 -28.87 -11.53 5.29
N GLN A 181 -28.51 -10.42 4.71
CA GLN A 181 -29.33 -9.21 4.67
C GLN A 181 -30.40 -9.23 3.57
N ARG A 182 -30.22 -10.11 2.59
CA ARG A 182 -31.00 -10.28 1.38
C ARG A 182 -31.01 -9.05 0.45
N LYS A 183 -31.57 -7.93 0.91
CA LYS A 183 -31.58 -6.66 0.13
C LYS A 183 -30.74 -5.60 0.82
N LEU A 184 -29.92 -4.96 0.06
CA LEU A 184 -29.13 -3.80 0.45
C LEU A 184 -29.57 -2.61 -0.38
N HIS A 185 -29.94 -1.53 0.29
CA HIS A 185 -30.33 -0.26 -0.31
C HIS A 185 -29.21 0.76 -0.15
N THR A 186 -28.64 1.22 -1.25
CA THR A 186 -27.50 2.14 -1.23
C THR A 186 -27.92 3.52 -1.70
N VAL A 187 -27.84 4.50 -0.81
CA VAL A 187 -28.28 5.88 -1.04
C VAL A 187 -27.07 6.79 -1.26
N VAL A 188 -27.05 7.56 -2.36
CA VAL A 188 -26.09 8.63 -2.54
C VAL A 188 -26.50 9.84 -1.70
N VAL A 189 -25.73 10.16 -0.67
CA VAL A 189 -26.04 11.24 0.28
C VAL A 189 -25.43 12.56 -0.14
N ALA A 190 -24.18 12.54 -0.61
CA ALA A 190 -23.51 13.75 -1.05
C ALA A 190 -22.62 13.52 -2.27
N ARG A 191 -22.54 14.55 -3.12
CA ARG A 191 -21.73 14.63 -4.33
C ARG A 191 -20.81 15.84 -4.25
N GLY A 192 -19.89 15.97 -5.21
CA GLY A 192 -18.96 17.11 -5.27
C GLY A 192 -17.76 16.98 -4.34
N LEU A 193 -17.46 15.76 -3.91
CA LEU A 193 -16.23 15.43 -3.21
C LEU A 193 -15.10 15.24 -4.20
N THR A 194 -13.88 15.68 -3.84
CA THR A 194 -12.70 15.58 -4.71
C THR A 194 -11.62 14.72 -4.06
N ALA A 195 -11.44 13.51 -4.58
CA ALA A 195 -10.47 12.54 -4.09
C ALA A 195 -10.48 12.38 -2.55
N PRO A 196 -11.63 12.07 -1.94
CA PRO A 196 -11.75 11.94 -0.49
C PRO A 196 -10.90 10.76 0.01
N ARG A 197 -10.51 10.83 1.30
CA ARG A 197 -9.58 9.86 1.91
C ARG A 197 -10.13 9.19 3.15
N ALA A 198 -10.91 9.91 3.93
CA ALA A 198 -11.42 9.41 5.20
C ALA A 198 -12.76 10.05 5.56
N ILE A 199 -13.56 9.29 6.31
CA ILE A 199 -14.82 9.70 6.91
C ILE A 199 -14.63 9.72 8.43
N GLU A 200 -15.25 10.69 9.12
CA GLU A 200 -15.35 10.70 10.58
C GLU A 200 -16.69 11.30 11.00
N PHE A 201 -17.33 10.73 12.01
CA PHE A 201 -18.63 11.18 12.51
C PHE A 201 -18.50 12.03 13.77
N LEU A 202 -19.02 13.25 13.73
CA LEU A 202 -19.17 14.03 14.95
C LEU A 202 -20.32 13.46 15.80
N PRO A 203 -20.22 13.54 17.15
CA PRO A 203 -21.30 13.07 18.03
C PRO A 203 -22.65 13.76 17.81
N THR A 204 -22.64 14.92 17.18
CA THR A 204 -23.81 15.72 16.79
C THR A 204 -24.47 15.26 15.50
N GLY A 205 -23.85 14.29 14.79
CA GLY A 205 -24.41 13.66 13.58
C GLY A 205 -23.86 14.20 12.27
N GLU A 206 -23.05 15.25 12.28
CA GLU A 206 -22.39 15.72 11.07
C GLU A 206 -21.25 14.77 10.66
N ILE A 207 -20.94 14.77 9.38
CA ILE A 207 -19.93 13.92 8.80
C ILE A 207 -18.78 14.77 8.28
N LEU A 208 -17.59 14.55 8.80
CA LEU A 208 -16.37 15.15 8.32
C LEU A 208 -15.71 14.26 7.26
N ILE A 209 -15.25 14.86 6.17
CA ILE A 209 -14.61 14.15 5.06
C ILE A 209 -13.31 14.85 4.71
N ALA A 210 -12.21 14.13 4.87
CA ALA A 210 -10.88 14.60 4.46
C ALA A 210 -10.70 14.41 2.95
N GLU A 211 -10.41 15.48 2.22
CA GLU A 211 -10.03 15.43 0.80
C GLU A 211 -8.51 15.52 0.66
N ARG A 212 -7.95 14.77 -0.26
CA ARG A 212 -6.49 14.63 -0.47
C ARG A 212 -5.74 15.96 -0.56
N ALA A 213 -6.35 16.95 -1.19
CA ALA A 213 -5.72 18.25 -1.41
C ALA A 213 -5.61 19.13 -0.15
N GLY A 214 -6.07 18.64 1.01
CA GLY A 214 -6.00 19.36 2.29
C GLY A 214 -7.31 20.02 2.70
N SER A 215 -8.40 19.83 1.95
CA SER A 215 -9.72 20.30 2.34
C SER A 215 -10.35 19.34 3.35
N LEU A 216 -10.95 19.88 4.40
CA LEU A 216 -11.88 19.16 5.25
C LEU A 216 -13.29 19.62 4.91
N ARG A 217 -14.10 18.70 4.42
CA ARG A 217 -15.50 18.96 4.08
C ARG A 217 -16.41 18.49 5.22
N ILE A 218 -17.58 19.06 5.29
CA ILE A 218 -18.58 18.67 6.29
C ILE A 218 -19.93 18.47 5.61
N VAL A 219 -20.63 17.40 5.98
CA VAL A 219 -22.00 17.11 5.56
C VAL A 219 -22.92 17.27 6.78
N ARG A 220 -23.93 18.12 6.67
CA ARG A 220 -24.96 18.39 7.65
C ARG A 220 -26.34 18.12 7.06
N ASP A 221 -27.18 17.39 7.77
CA ASP A 221 -28.54 17.05 7.33
C ASP A 221 -28.59 16.51 5.89
N GLY A 222 -27.63 15.65 5.54
CA GLY A 222 -27.49 15.07 4.20
C GLY A 222 -27.01 16.02 3.10
N LYS A 223 -26.52 17.21 3.44
CA LYS A 223 -26.04 18.21 2.48
C LYS A 223 -24.58 18.54 2.73
N LEU A 224 -23.79 18.54 1.64
CA LEU A 224 -22.41 18.98 1.67
C LEU A 224 -22.35 20.52 1.79
N ASP A 225 -21.71 21.03 2.81
CA ASP A 225 -21.46 22.46 2.95
C ASP A 225 -20.64 23.00 1.77
N PRO A 226 -20.92 24.22 1.29
CA PRO A 226 -20.29 24.75 0.07
C PRO A 226 -18.79 25.04 0.24
N GLY A 227 -18.33 25.36 1.46
CA GLY A 227 -16.93 25.67 1.77
C GLY A 227 -16.26 24.63 2.65
N PRO A 228 -14.92 24.59 2.67
CA PRO A 228 -14.17 23.73 3.57
C PRO A 228 -14.16 24.28 5.00
N VAL A 229 -13.93 23.40 5.97
CA VAL A 229 -13.65 23.75 7.36
C VAL A 229 -12.27 24.43 7.43
N ALA A 230 -12.19 25.53 8.17
CA ALA A 230 -10.95 26.30 8.35
C ALA A 230 -10.06 25.71 9.48
N GLY A 231 -8.79 26.15 9.52
CA GLY A 231 -7.86 25.88 10.62
C GLY A 231 -6.94 24.68 10.42
N LEU A 232 -6.89 24.13 9.20
CA LEU A 232 -6.01 23.02 8.85
C LEU A 232 -4.62 23.48 8.38
N PRO A 233 -3.59 22.65 8.54
CA PRO A 233 -2.26 22.93 8.03
C PRO A 233 -2.22 22.85 6.49
N ALA A 234 -1.21 23.48 5.90
CA ALA A 234 -0.88 23.28 4.48
C ALA A 234 -0.45 21.84 4.22
N VAL A 235 -0.85 21.29 3.08
CA VAL A 235 -0.64 19.89 2.73
C VAL A 235 0.20 19.77 1.45
N ALA A 236 1.19 18.89 1.45
CA ALA A 236 1.94 18.51 0.26
C ALA A 236 1.21 17.41 -0.50
N VAL A 237 0.93 17.64 -1.79
CA VAL A 237 0.32 16.64 -2.69
C VAL A 237 1.32 16.30 -3.78
N LEU A 238 2.00 15.18 -3.61
CA LEU A 238 3.06 14.67 -4.49
C LEU A 238 2.58 13.36 -5.15
N GLY A 239 1.55 13.45 -5.98
CA GLY A 239 0.92 12.29 -6.62
C GLY A 239 -0.27 11.73 -5.83
N THR A 240 -0.63 10.46 -6.06
CA THR A 240 -1.84 9.84 -5.51
C THR A 240 -1.70 9.32 -4.08
N ALA A 241 -0.47 9.11 -3.63
CA ALA A 241 -0.15 8.45 -2.36
C ALA A 241 0.16 9.40 -1.20
N THR A 242 0.12 10.71 -1.46
CA THR A 242 0.41 11.78 -0.50
C THR A 242 -0.77 12.74 -0.38
N GLY A 243 -0.71 13.64 0.58
CA GLY A 243 -1.74 14.64 0.83
C GLY A 243 -2.34 14.50 2.22
N PHE A 244 -3.62 14.82 2.36
CA PHE A 244 -4.39 14.57 3.56
C PHE A 244 -4.83 13.10 3.57
N MET A 245 -4.56 12.36 4.64
CA MET A 245 -4.68 10.91 4.64
C MET A 245 -5.79 10.36 5.51
N ASP A 246 -5.90 10.85 6.75
CA ASP A 246 -6.88 10.34 7.70
C ASP A 246 -7.31 11.39 8.72
N ILE A 247 -8.45 11.15 9.35
CA ILE A 247 -9.04 11.97 10.40
C ILE A 247 -9.60 11.06 11.49
N LYS A 248 -9.34 11.38 12.78
CA LYS A 248 -9.93 10.67 13.92
C LYS A 248 -10.24 11.62 15.07
N LEU A 249 -11.38 11.40 15.72
CA LEU A 249 -11.71 12.05 16.97
C LEU A 249 -10.98 11.38 18.14
N HIS A 250 -10.64 12.18 19.15
CA HIS A 250 -10.19 11.64 20.44
C HIS A 250 -11.29 10.81 21.10
N PRO A 251 -11.00 9.71 21.81
CA PRO A 251 -12.04 8.92 22.53
C PRO A 251 -12.90 9.75 23.49
N ASP A 252 -12.31 10.77 24.13
CA ASP A 252 -13.02 11.73 24.99
C ASP A 252 -13.42 13.02 24.26
N PHE A 253 -13.66 12.98 22.95
CA PHE A 253 -13.97 14.15 22.12
C PHE A 253 -15.10 15.01 22.70
N ALA A 254 -16.14 14.39 23.23
CA ALA A 254 -17.25 15.12 23.85
C ALA A 254 -16.82 16.02 25.02
N LYS A 255 -15.66 15.75 25.65
CA LYS A 255 -15.12 16.55 26.76
C LYS A 255 -14.06 17.54 26.28
N ASN A 256 -13.21 17.14 25.33
CA ASN A 256 -12.00 17.89 24.98
C ASN A 256 -12.04 18.51 23.57
N GLY A 257 -12.93 18.04 22.69
CA GLY A 257 -13.05 18.51 21.32
C GLY A 257 -11.83 18.18 20.43
N LEU A 258 -10.91 17.32 20.90
CA LEU A 258 -9.68 17.04 20.18
C LEU A 258 -9.91 16.16 18.94
N ILE A 259 -9.29 16.57 17.85
CA ILE A 259 -9.34 15.91 16.54
C ILE A 259 -7.94 15.82 15.95
N TYR A 260 -7.67 14.71 15.28
CA TYR A 260 -6.36 14.35 14.76
C TYR A 260 -6.43 14.16 13.27
N PHE A 261 -5.36 14.57 12.58
CA PHE A 261 -5.21 14.47 11.13
C PHE A 261 -3.85 13.90 10.80
N SER A 262 -3.79 12.86 9.99
CA SER A 262 -2.56 12.44 9.36
C SER A 262 -2.45 13.06 7.97
N TYR A 263 -1.29 13.60 7.64
CA TYR A 263 -1.09 14.34 6.41
C TYR A 263 0.39 14.38 6.01
N HIS A 264 0.66 14.82 4.79
CA HIS A 264 2.00 15.13 4.34
C HIS A 264 2.27 16.62 4.52
N LYS A 265 3.14 16.96 5.47
CA LYS A 265 3.58 18.33 5.71
C LYS A 265 4.55 18.78 4.62
N PRO A 266 4.35 19.95 3.98
CA PRO A 266 5.26 20.45 2.95
C PRO A 266 6.68 20.64 3.49
N ARG A 267 7.68 20.16 2.73
CA ARG A 267 9.10 20.35 3.01
C ARG A 267 9.89 20.43 1.71
N GLY A 268 10.22 21.64 1.26
CA GLY A 268 10.85 21.86 -0.05
C GLY A 268 10.01 21.24 -1.17
N GLU A 269 10.59 20.35 -1.95
CA GLU A 269 9.92 19.59 -3.02
C GLU A 269 9.24 18.30 -2.52
N TYR A 270 9.33 17.99 -1.22
CA TYR A 270 8.85 16.77 -0.60
C TYR A 270 7.78 17.05 0.45
N GLY A 271 7.28 15.99 1.06
CA GLY A 271 6.39 16.05 2.21
C GLY A 271 6.77 14.99 3.24
N ASN A 272 6.72 15.36 4.51
CA ASN A 272 6.92 14.42 5.63
C ASN A 272 5.56 13.92 6.13
N ASN A 273 5.46 12.66 6.50
CA ASN A 273 4.30 12.20 7.27
C ASN A 273 4.25 12.96 8.59
N ALA A 274 3.12 13.56 8.87
CA ALA A 274 2.90 14.32 10.09
C ALA A 274 1.53 13.99 10.69
N ILE A 275 1.42 14.18 12.00
CA ILE A 275 0.15 14.13 12.71
C ILE A 275 -0.11 15.50 13.31
N PHE A 276 -1.19 16.12 12.87
CA PHE A 276 -1.68 17.38 13.39
C PHE A 276 -2.82 17.10 14.36
N ARG A 277 -2.79 17.74 15.53
CA ARG A 277 -3.87 17.73 16.51
C ARG A 277 -4.41 19.13 16.70
N GLY A 278 -5.72 19.27 16.58
CA GLY A 278 -6.42 20.51 16.87
C GLY A 278 -7.65 20.27 17.75
N ARG A 279 -8.41 21.29 17.99
CA ARG A 279 -9.69 21.23 18.69
C ARG A 279 -10.81 21.75 17.79
N TRP A 280 -11.89 20.98 17.71
CA TRP A 280 -13.11 21.40 17.04
C TRP A 280 -13.90 22.37 17.92
N ASP A 281 -14.19 23.57 17.45
CA ASP A 281 -14.96 24.58 18.17
C ASP A 281 -16.45 24.65 17.75
N GLY A 282 -16.89 23.70 16.91
CA GLY A 282 -18.23 23.66 16.30
C GLY A 282 -18.25 24.23 14.88
N LYS A 283 -17.19 24.91 14.43
CA LYS A 283 -17.14 25.61 13.15
C LYS A 283 -15.79 25.46 12.42
N ALA A 284 -14.70 25.46 13.16
CA ALA A 284 -13.33 25.41 12.65
C ALA A 284 -12.43 24.55 13.54
N ILE A 285 -11.25 24.21 13.03
CA ILE A 285 -10.18 23.62 13.84
C ILE A 285 -9.34 24.76 14.43
N VAL A 286 -9.25 24.79 15.75
CA VAL A 286 -8.48 25.77 16.51
C VAL A 286 -7.41 25.11 17.36
N ASP A 287 -6.47 25.88 17.91
CA ASP A 287 -5.39 25.41 18.80
C ASP A 287 -4.54 24.29 18.16
N GLY A 288 -4.41 24.34 16.84
CA GLY A 288 -3.77 23.29 16.05
C GLY A 288 -2.25 23.28 16.14
N LYS A 289 -1.66 22.09 16.27
CA LYS A 289 -0.20 21.87 16.24
C LYS A 289 0.15 20.48 15.72
N ASP A 290 1.33 20.35 15.16
CA ASP A 290 1.89 19.03 14.89
C ASP A 290 2.35 18.38 16.21
N ILE A 291 2.00 17.12 16.37
CA ILE A 291 2.39 16.29 17.52
C ILE A 291 3.37 15.18 17.12
N PHE A 292 3.50 14.90 15.83
CA PHE A 292 4.46 13.97 15.27
C PHE A 292 4.91 14.47 13.90
N LEU A 293 6.19 14.26 13.61
CA LEU A 293 6.81 14.50 12.32
C LEU A 293 7.74 13.34 11.99
N GLY A 294 7.46 12.65 10.90
CA GLY A 294 8.26 11.54 10.41
C GLY A 294 9.55 11.99 9.70
N ASP A 295 10.24 11.01 9.12
CA ASP A 295 11.50 11.22 8.40
C ASP A 295 11.35 12.14 7.18
N ASP A 296 12.47 12.69 6.76
CA ASP A 296 12.58 13.65 5.65
C ASP A 296 12.38 13.06 4.26
N VAL A 297 12.03 11.77 4.17
CA VAL A 297 11.98 11.02 2.92
C VAL A 297 10.58 10.45 2.73
N ASP A 298 10.15 10.39 1.48
CA ASP A 298 8.85 9.88 1.06
C ASP A 298 8.42 8.64 1.84
N ALA A 299 7.42 8.79 2.70
CA ALA A 299 6.62 7.71 3.22
C ALA A 299 5.19 7.93 2.73
N LEU A 300 4.49 6.85 2.42
CA LEU A 300 3.22 6.92 1.71
C LEU A 300 2.08 6.52 2.63
N TYR A 301 0.93 7.16 2.47
CA TYR A 301 -0.29 6.84 3.18
C TYR A 301 -0.13 6.74 4.71
N SER A 302 -1.20 6.96 5.40
CA SER A 302 -1.27 6.84 6.85
C SER A 302 -2.73 6.65 7.26
N LYS A 303 -2.97 5.78 8.23
CA LYS A 303 -4.26 5.61 8.91
C LYS A 303 -4.03 5.67 10.40
N MET A 304 -5.04 6.12 11.13
CA MET A 304 -4.98 6.31 12.58
C MET A 304 -6.15 5.62 13.28
N SER A 305 -5.93 5.15 14.49
CA SER A 305 -7.00 4.70 15.37
C SER A 305 -6.54 4.76 16.83
N PHE A 306 -7.46 5.07 17.72
CA PHE A 306 -7.20 4.98 19.16
C PHE A 306 -7.43 3.55 19.66
N GLY A 307 -6.48 3.06 20.47
CA GLY A 307 -6.59 1.78 21.12
C GLY A 307 -7.39 1.85 22.43
N PRO A 308 -7.77 0.67 22.96
CA PRO A 308 -8.43 0.58 24.26
C PRO A 308 -7.53 1.02 25.42
N ASP A 309 -6.24 1.15 25.18
CA ASP A 309 -5.20 1.67 26.08
C ASP A 309 -5.08 3.21 26.02
N GLY A 310 -5.94 3.88 25.25
CA GLY A 310 -5.94 5.33 25.04
C GLY A 310 -4.77 5.84 24.21
N LYS A 311 -4.00 4.95 23.54
CA LYS A 311 -2.89 5.33 22.68
C LYS A 311 -3.35 5.49 21.24
N LEU A 312 -2.67 6.39 20.53
CA LEU A 312 -2.87 6.60 19.08
C LEU A 312 -1.95 5.66 18.30
N TYR A 313 -2.56 4.77 17.54
CA TYR A 313 -1.86 3.89 16.59
C TYR A 313 -1.90 4.53 15.21
N VAL A 314 -0.74 4.57 14.54
CA VAL A 314 -0.57 5.27 13.26
C VAL A 314 0.20 4.37 12.31
N THR A 315 -0.37 4.10 11.15
CA THR A 315 0.37 3.40 10.09
C THR A 315 1.13 4.40 9.23
N ILE A 316 2.32 4.02 8.78
CA ILE A 316 3.11 4.76 7.80
C ILE A 316 3.55 3.77 6.72
N GLY A 317 3.09 3.99 5.49
CA GLY A 317 3.42 3.12 4.37
C GLY A 317 4.87 3.29 3.91
N CYS A 318 5.44 2.22 3.40
CA CYS A 318 6.74 2.21 2.72
C CYS A 318 6.53 2.51 1.23
N PRO A 319 7.44 3.20 0.53
CA PRO A 319 7.41 3.25 -0.92
C PRO A 319 7.34 1.84 -1.51
N GLY A 320 6.24 1.55 -2.17
CA GLY A 320 5.95 0.19 -2.67
C GLY A 320 6.61 -0.14 -4.00
N VAL A 321 7.28 0.85 -4.59
CA VAL A 321 8.01 0.82 -5.87
C VAL A 321 9.22 1.75 -5.74
N GLY A 322 10.30 1.42 -6.41
CA GLY A 322 11.53 2.20 -6.33
C GLY A 322 12.77 1.32 -6.38
N THR A 323 13.86 1.79 -5.84
CA THR A 323 15.09 1.03 -5.67
C THR A 323 14.94 0.02 -4.52
N ASP A 324 15.78 -1.03 -4.50
CA ASP A 324 15.83 -1.98 -3.38
C ASP A 324 16.06 -1.26 -2.04
N GLU A 325 16.78 -0.15 -2.06
CA GLU A 325 16.99 0.68 -0.89
C GLU A 325 15.70 1.31 -0.37
N SER A 326 14.88 1.89 -1.26
CA SER A 326 13.63 2.53 -0.85
C SER A 326 12.60 1.55 -0.33
N ILE A 327 12.45 0.38 -0.96
CA ILE A 327 11.53 -0.67 -0.50
C ILE A 327 12.05 -1.39 0.75
N GLY A 328 13.37 -1.47 0.93
CA GLY A 328 14.03 -2.06 2.10
C GLY A 328 13.86 -1.25 3.40
N ARG A 329 13.41 0.00 3.31
CA ARG A 329 13.16 0.86 4.48
C ARG A 329 12.21 0.23 5.49
N ALA A 330 11.25 -0.58 5.04
CA ALA A 330 10.31 -1.28 5.92
C ALA A 330 11.01 -2.19 6.95
N GLN A 331 12.22 -2.68 6.65
CA GLN A 331 13.02 -3.52 7.53
C GLN A 331 14.02 -2.72 8.39
N LYS A 332 14.23 -1.42 8.11
CA LYS A 332 15.14 -0.58 8.90
C LYS A 332 14.44 -0.12 10.19
N PRO A 333 14.98 -0.45 11.37
CA PRO A 333 14.31 -0.15 12.64
C PRO A 333 14.42 1.33 13.07
N ASP A 334 15.28 2.10 12.43
CA ASP A 334 15.51 3.53 12.63
C ASP A 334 14.82 4.41 11.57
N ASP A 335 13.90 3.83 10.79
CA ASP A 335 13.14 4.47 9.72
C ASP A 335 11.64 4.27 9.97
N PHE A 336 10.82 5.28 9.71
CA PHE A 336 9.37 5.19 9.93
C PHE A 336 8.59 4.60 8.76
N ALA A 337 9.16 4.48 7.57
CA ALA A 337 8.48 3.88 6.43
C ALA A 337 8.19 2.38 6.64
N GLY A 338 6.97 1.94 6.35
CA GLY A 338 6.53 0.56 6.52
C GLY A 338 6.42 0.14 7.98
N LYS A 339 5.90 1.03 8.82
CA LYS A 339 5.74 0.82 10.27
C LYS A 339 4.31 1.10 10.71
N THR A 340 3.93 0.48 11.82
CA THR A 340 2.88 1.03 12.67
C THR A 340 3.53 1.63 13.90
N LEU A 341 3.16 2.85 14.24
CA LEU A 341 3.60 3.58 15.42
C LEU A 341 2.55 3.48 16.52
N ARG A 342 2.96 3.60 17.77
CA ARG A 342 2.08 3.76 18.94
C ARG A 342 2.56 4.95 19.75
N LEU A 343 1.69 5.95 19.90
CA LEU A 343 1.97 7.24 20.51
C LEU A 343 0.97 7.54 21.63
N ASN A 344 1.36 8.37 22.56
CA ASN A 344 0.40 9.04 23.43
C ASN A 344 -0.43 10.05 22.61
N ASP A 345 -1.53 10.51 23.14
CA ASP A 345 -2.43 11.48 22.50
C ASP A 345 -1.77 12.85 22.25
N ASP A 346 -0.65 13.14 22.90
CA ASP A 346 0.15 14.34 22.71
C ASP A 346 1.34 14.15 21.74
N GLY A 347 1.49 12.95 21.17
CA GLY A 347 2.57 12.57 20.26
C GLY A 347 3.82 12.01 20.95
N SER A 348 3.90 12.06 22.28
CA SER A 348 5.04 11.51 23.03
C SER A 348 5.05 9.98 22.99
N VAL A 349 6.23 9.38 23.22
CA VAL A 349 6.43 7.94 23.18
C VAL A 349 5.93 7.26 24.45
N PRO A 350 5.03 6.27 24.38
CA PRO A 350 4.68 5.43 25.52
C PRO A 350 5.88 4.63 26.04
N LYS A 351 6.08 4.59 27.35
CA LYS A 351 7.22 3.93 27.98
C LYS A 351 7.24 2.41 27.80
N ASP A 352 6.09 1.84 27.52
CA ASP A 352 5.83 0.41 27.32
C ASP A 352 5.80 -0.01 25.85
N ASN A 353 6.25 0.83 24.93
CA ASN A 353 6.42 0.44 23.53
C ASN A 353 7.49 -0.65 23.38
N PRO A 354 7.32 -1.59 22.41
CA PRO A 354 8.15 -2.80 22.33
C PRO A 354 9.63 -2.54 22.07
N PHE A 355 9.99 -1.37 21.53
CA PHE A 355 11.37 -1.04 21.16
C PHE A 355 11.99 0.07 22.02
N VAL A 356 11.31 0.54 23.06
CA VAL A 356 11.87 1.52 24.02
C VAL A 356 13.14 0.96 24.67
N GLY A 357 14.21 1.77 24.63
CA GLY A 357 15.52 1.40 25.17
C GLY A 357 16.33 0.44 24.28
N ARG A 358 15.79 -0.02 23.15
CA ARG A 358 16.53 -0.85 22.21
C ARG A 358 17.39 0.01 21.28
N LYS A 359 18.71 -0.14 21.36
CA LYS A 359 19.65 0.63 20.54
C LYS A 359 19.39 0.39 19.05
N GLY A 360 19.33 1.46 18.27
CA GLY A 360 19.12 1.44 16.82
C GLY A 360 17.66 1.26 16.38
N TYR A 361 16.70 1.40 17.31
CA TYR A 361 15.28 1.38 17.00
C TYR A 361 14.65 2.72 17.38
N ASN A 362 13.75 3.22 16.53
CA ASN A 362 12.87 4.33 16.89
C ASN A 362 11.86 3.81 17.92
N PRO A 363 11.76 4.46 19.10
CA PRO A 363 10.93 3.97 20.20
C PRO A 363 9.42 4.12 19.95
N GLU A 364 9.00 4.89 18.95
CA GLU A 364 7.61 5.05 18.51
C GLU A 364 7.07 3.79 17.85
N ILE A 365 7.94 2.96 17.28
CA ILE A 365 7.56 1.81 16.47
C ILE A 365 6.83 0.76 17.33
N PHE A 366 5.67 0.34 16.84
CA PHE A 366 4.90 -0.79 17.37
C PHE A 366 5.11 -2.07 16.57
N THR A 367 5.10 -1.98 15.22
CA THR A 367 5.37 -3.07 14.28
C THR A 367 6.17 -2.58 13.09
N LEU A 368 6.81 -3.50 12.35
CA LEU A 368 7.60 -3.19 11.15
C LEU A 368 7.36 -4.19 10.02
N GLY A 369 7.89 -3.90 8.84
CA GLY A 369 7.81 -4.81 7.70
C GLY A 369 6.50 -4.71 6.93
N HIS A 370 5.84 -3.55 6.94
CA HIS A 370 4.64 -3.26 6.16
C HIS A 370 4.97 -2.59 4.82
N ARG A 371 4.06 -2.73 3.86
CA ARG A 371 4.19 -2.04 2.58
C ARG A 371 3.36 -0.75 2.55
N VAL A 372 2.08 -0.81 2.25
CA VAL A 372 1.21 0.37 2.10
C VAL A 372 -0.12 0.11 2.79
N ASN A 373 -0.24 0.62 3.99
CA ASN A 373 -1.40 0.43 4.86
C ASN A 373 -2.48 1.48 4.57
N LEU A 374 -3.68 1.06 4.22
CA LEU A 374 -4.80 1.93 3.86
C LEU A 374 -6.07 1.72 4.68
N GLY A 375 -6.11 0.70 5.52
CA GLY A 375 -7.15 0.49 6.51
C GLY A 375 -6.54 0.12 7.86
N LEU A 376 -7.11 0.64 8.93
CA LEU A 376 -6.73 0.32 10.32
C LEU A 376 -7.99 0.33 11.18
N THR A 377 -8.31 -0.81 11.78
CA THR A 377 -9.48 -0.94 12.66
C THR A 377 -9.16 -1.77 13.89
N LEU A 378 -9.81 -1.44 14.99
CA LEU A 378 -9.78 -2.25 16.21
C LEU A 378 -10.84 -3.36 16.09
N ASN A 379 -10.42 -4.62 16.26
CA ASN A 379 -11.38 -5.70 16.48
C ASN A 379 -11.98 -5.53 17.89
N PRO A 380 -13.27 -5.20 18.03
CA PRO A 380 -13.84 -4.87 19.33
C PRO A 380 -14.01 -6.07 20.25
N TRP A 381 -13.86 -7.30 19.75
CA TRP A 381 -13.97 -8.54 20.52
C TRP A 381 -12.60 -9.03 21.04
N THR A 382 -11.57 -9.04 20.14
CA THR A 382 -10.20 -9.47 20.52
C THR A 382 -9.35 -8.34 21.09
N LYS A 383 -9.73 -7.09 20.89
CA LYS A 383 -8.97 -5.88 21.25
C LYS A 383 -7.62 -5.76 20.52
N GLU A 384 -7.43 -6.50 19.43
CA GLU A 384 -6.28 -6.40 18.54
C GLU A 384 -6.61 -5.47 17.37
N PHE A 385 -5.62 -4.72 16.89
CA PHE A 385 -5.74 -3.97 15.65
C PHE A 385 -5.58 -4.87 14.43
N TRP A 386 -6.40 -4.60 13.44
CA TRP A 386 -6.31 -5.19 12.12
C TRP A 386 -5.97 -4.11 11.11
N VAL A 387 -5.07 -4.43 10.18
CA VAL A 387 -4.62 -3.49 9.14
C VAL A 387 -4.73 -4.14 7.78
N SER A 388 -5.24 -3.38 6.79
CA SER A 388 -5.19 -3.78 5.38
C SER A 388 -4.03 -3.08 4.69
N GLU A 389 -3.32 -3.80 3.82
CA GLU A 389 -2.20 -3.23 3.09
C GLU A 389 -2.11 -3.71 1.64
N HIS A 390 -1.61 -2.83 0.77
CA HIS A 390 -1.40 -3.16 -0.62
C HIS A 390 -0.11 -3.93 -0.84
N GLY A 391 -0.22 -5.10 -1.45
CA GLY A 391 0.85 -5.70 -2.22
C GLY A 391 1.11 -4.93 -3.53
N PRO A 392 2.12 -5.31 -4.31
CA PRO A 392 2.33 -4.68 -5.62
C PRO A 392 1.33 -5.23 -6.67
N ASN A 393 1.63 -6.35 -7.28
CA ASN A 393 0.73 -7.04 -8.22
C ASN A 393 0.39 -8.41 -7.62
N GLY A 394 -0.70 -8.49 -6.87
CA GLY A 394 -1.01 -9.56 -5.92
C GLY A 394 -0.34 -9.35 -4.56
N GLY A 395 -0.74 -10.13 -3.56
CA GLY A 395 -0.20 -10.07 -2.21
C GLY A 395 -0.66 -8.85 -1.41
N ASP A 396 -1.88 -8.35 -1.65
CA ASP A 396 -2.54 -7.48 -0.68
C ASP A 396 -2.89 -8.31 0.55
N GLU A 397 -2.85 -7.69 1.72
CA GLU A 397 -2.94 -8.40 2.99
C GLU A 397 -3.92 -7.77 3.96
N VAL A 398 -4.47 -8.60 4.84
CA VAL A 398 -5.03 -8.17 6.11
C VAL A 398 -4.23 -8.81 7.23
N ASN A 399 -3.63 -7.99 8.07
CA ASN A 399 -2.75 -8.38 9.16
C ASN A 399 -3.36 -8.07 10.52
N ILE A 400 -3.10 -8.93 11.53
CA ILE A 400 -3.43 -8.68 12.94
C ILE A 400 -2.16 -8.14 13.61
N LEU A 401 -2.20 -6.89 14.08
CA LEU A 401 -1.03 -6.22 14.64
C LEU A 401 -0.71 -6.70 16.06
N ARG A 402 0.53 -7.12 16.26
CA ARG A 402 1.06 -7.52 17.57
C ARG A 402 2.38 -6.83 17.85
N ALA A 403 2.54 -6.36 19.07
CA ALA A 403 3.71 -5.59 19.51
C ALA A 403 5.04 -6.27 19.13
N GLY A 404 5.93 -5.51 18.50
CA GLY A 404 7.28 -5.95 18.15
C GLY A 404 7.38 -6.89 16.95
N GLN A 405 6.26 -7.24 16.30
CA GLN A 405 6.27 -8.16 15.16
C GLN A 405 6.74 -7.50 13.87
N ASN A 406 7.32 -8.32 12.99
CA ASN A 406 7.76 -7.97 11.63
C ASN A 406 6.87 -8.70 10.61
N TYR A 407 6.20 -7.93 9.72
CA TYR A 407 5.26 -8.46 8.72
C TYR A 407 5.90 -8.75 7.36
N GLY A 408 7.21 -8.64 7.28
CA GLY A 408 8.04 -9.27 6.25
C GLY A 408 8.31 -8.47 4.99
N TRP A 409 7.55 -7.42 4.65
CA TRP A 409 7.83 -6.65 3.44
C TRP A 409 9.25 -6.05 3.44
N PRO A 410 10.05 -6.13 2.36
CA PRO A 410 9.84 -6.87 1.09
C PRO A 410 10.45 -8.28 1.11
N VAL A 411 10.97 -8.77 2.24
CA VAL A 411 11.64 -10.07 2.37
C VAL A 411 10.68 -11.22 2.11
N VAL A 412 9.42 -11.05 2.53
CA VAL A 412 8.32 -11.97 2.27
C VAL A 412 7.19 -11.21 1.57
N SER A 413 6.64 -11.77 0.52
CA SER A 413 5.46 -11.25 -0.18
C SER A 413 4.91 -12.30 -1.15
N ASP A 414 3.59 -12.43 -1.22
CA ASP A 414 2.90 -13.23 -2.23
C ASP A 414 2.80 -12.50 -3.59
N GLY A 415 3.21 -11.23 -3.62
CA GLY A 415 3.07 -10.36 -4.78
C GLY A 415 4.25 -10.43 -5.75
N ARG A 416 4.04 -9.75 -6.88
CA ARG A 416 5.04 -9.55 -7.93
C ARG A 416 5.25 -8.07 -8.17
N TYR A 417 6.46 -7.68 -8.51
CA TYR A 417 6.71 -6.32 -9.01
C TYR A 417 5.86 -6.05 -10.25
N TYR A 418 5.49 -4.80 -10.49
CA TYR A 418 4.76 -4.42 -11.71
C TYR A 418 5.55 -4.73 -12.99
N SER A 419 6.87 -4.85 -12.89
CA SER A 419 7.76 -5.30 -13.98
C SER A 419 7.73 -6.82 -14.24
N GLY A 420 7.14 -7.61 -13.34
CA GLY A 420 6.91 -9.04 -13.54
C GLY A 420 7.47 -10.00 -12.50
N PRO A 421 8.73 -9.90 -12.07
CA PRO A 421 9.34 -10.86 -11.15
C PRO A 421 8.61 -10.92 -9.80
N LYS A 422 8.70 -12.04 -9.10
CA LYS A 422 8.26 -12.14 -7.70
C LYS A 422 9.04 -11.13 -6.85
N VAL A 423 8.37 -10.52 -5.88
CA VAL A 423 9.04 -9.66 -4.87
C VAL A 423 9.96 -10.52 -4.01
N SER A 424 9.46 -11.64 -3.55
CA SER A 424 10.19 -12.59 -2.71
C SER A 424 10.21 -13.98 -3.36
N PRO A 425 11.34 -14.70 -3.29
CA PRO A 425 11.40 -16.09 -3.72
C PRO A 425 10.66 -17.04 -2.76
N VAL A 426 10.40 -16.61 -1.53
CA VAL A 426 9.81 -17.43 -0.47
C VAL A 426 8.53 -16.80 0.08
N PRO A 427 7.48 -17.61 0.35
CA PRO A 427 6.24 -17.12 0.95
C PRO A 427 6.32 -17.00 2.48
N TYR A 428 7.42 -17.40 3.09
CA TYR A 428 7.63 -17.40 4.54
C TYR A 428 9.12 -17.27 4.88
N HIS A 429 9.38 -16.55 5.95
CA HIS A 429 10.71 -16.46 6.56
C HIS A 429 10.55 -16.52 8.08
N GLU A 430 11.47 -17.23 8.76
CA GLU A 430 11.48 -17.34 10.23
C GLU A 430 11.62 -15.93 10.85
N GLY A 431 10.88 -15.68 11.92
CA GLY A 431 10.83 -14.38 12.60
C GLY A 431 9.93 -13.33 11.93
N MET A 432 9.23 -13.68 10.84
CA MET A 432 8.25 -12.84 10.18
C MET A 432 6.83 -13.37 10.33
N THR A 433 5.90 -12.48 10.60
CA THR A 433 4.49 -12.81 10.80
C THR A 433 3.80 -12.95 9.46
N ARG A 434 3.07 -14.04 9.26
CA ARG A 434 2.26 -14.23 8.05
C ARG A 434 0.98 -13.39 8.12
N PRO A 435 0.48 -12.94 6.97
CA PRO A 435 -0.82 -12.28 6.93
C PRO A 435 -1.93 -13.22 7.39
N HIS A 436 -2.98 -12.64 7.98
CA HIS A 436 -4.19 -13.37 8.31
C HIS A 436 -5.00 -13.68 7.05
N ILE A 437 -5.04 -12.74 6.09
CA ILE A 437 -5.64 -12.90 4.77
C ILE A 437 -4.65 -12.36 3.74
N SER A 438 -4.47 -13.09 2.64
CA SER A 438 -3.68 -12.67 1.48
C SER A 438 -4.54 -12.72 0.21
N TYR A 439 -4.47 -11.68 -0.62
CA TYR A 439 -5.22 -11.56 -1.85
C TYR A 439 -4.31 -11.69 -3.07
N VAL A 440 -4.54 -12.74 -3.86
CA VAL A 440 -3.92 -12.93 -5.16
C VAL A 440 -5.01 -13.39 -6.14
N PRO A 441 -5.51 -12.49 -6.99
CA PRO A 441 -5.04 -11.14 -7.32
C PRO A 441 -5.29 -10.09 -6.23
N SER A 442 -4.57 -8.96 -6.32
CA SER A 442 -4.81 -7.77 -5.48
C SER A 442 -6.24 -7.27 -5.60
N ILE A 443 -6.79 -6.75 -4.51
CA ILE A 443 -8.07 -6.03 -4.47
C ILE A 443 -7.88 -4.52 -4.25
N ALA A 444 -6.65 -4.06 -4.06
CA ALA A 444 -6.31 -2.69 -3.70
C ALA A 444 -7.13 -2.20 -2.49
N PRO A 445 -6.94 -2.80 -1.29
CA PRO A 445 -7.78 -2.55 -0.14
C PRO A 445 -7.70 -1.09 0.32
N GLY A 446 -8.86 -0.53 0.64
CA GLY A 446 -9.03 0.79 1.23
C GLY A 446 -9.29 0.70 2.73
N GLY A 447 -10.33 1.43 3.19
CA GLY A 447 -10.80 1.39 4.57
C GLY A 447 -11.17 0.01 5.07
N LEU A 448 -11.10 -0.19 6.36
CA LEU A 448 -11.29 -1.46 7.05
C LEU A 448 -12.16 -1.26 8.28
N LEU A 449 -13.22 -2.06 8.43
CA LEU A 449 -14.19 -1.89 9.49
C LEU A 449 -14.75 -3.23 9.98
N PHE A 450 -14.79 -3.45 11.30
CA PHE A 450 -15.63 -4.46 11.92
C PHE A 450 -17.01 -3.90 12.23
N TYR A 451 -18.06 -4.54 11.71
CA TYR A 451 -19.41 -4.10 11.97
C TYR A 451 -19.89 -4.51 13.38
N THR A 452 -20.37 -3.52 14.13
CA THR A 452 -20.89 -3.68 15.50
C THR A 452 -22.33 -3.22 15.67
N GLY A 453 -22.91 -2.62 14.63
CA GLY A 453 -24.25 -2.04 14.66
C GLY A 453 -25.37 -3.09 14.67
N ASP A 454 -26.59 -2.59 14.76
CA ASP A 454 -27.84 -3.39 14.81
C ASP A 454 -28.67 -3.30 13.52
N LYS A 455 -28.34 -2.39 12.60
CA LYS A 455 -29.08 -2.23 11.35
C LYS A 455 -28.97 -3.46 10.44
N PHE A 456 -27.85 -4.16 10.51
CA PHE A 456 -27.57 -5.37 9.76
C PHE A 456 -27.26 -6.54 10.72
N PRO A 457 -28.26 -7.13 11.39
CA PRO A 457 -28.02 -8.11 12.46
C PRO A 457 -27.17 -9.32 12.02
N GLY A 458 -27.36 -9.78 10.77
CA GLY A 458 -26.58 -10.89 10.20
C GLY A 458 -25.13 -10.52 9.83
N TRP A 459 -24.76 -9.26 9.95
CA TRP A 459 -23.40 -8.77 9.62
C TRP A 459 -22.55 -8.44 10.84
N GLN A 460 -23.09 -8.59 12.04
CA GLN A 460 -22.28 -8.42 13.25
C GLN A 460 -21.06 -9.34 13.24
N ARG A 461 -19.91 -8.85 13.70
CA ARG A 461 -18.60 -9.52 13.68
C ARG A 461 -18.01 -9.74 12.29
N ASN A 462 -18.63 -9.28 11.22
CA ASN A 462 -18.01 -9.35 9.90
C ASN A 462 -17.02 -8.18 9.72
N LEU A 463 -15.99 -8.44 8.95
CA LEU A 463 -15.04 -7.44 8.51
C LEU A 463 -15.43 -6.95 7.11
N PHE A 464 -15.41 -5.64 6.95
CA PHE A 464 -15.65 -4.97 5.67
C PHE A 464 -14.35 -4.33 5.20
N VAL A 465 -13.93 -4.65 3.99
CA VAL A 465 -12.73 -4.12 3.36
C VAL A 465 -13.15 -3.37 2.09
N GLY A 466 -12.92 -2.07 2.05
CA GLY A 466 -13.11 -1.32 0.81
C GLY A 466 -12.09 -1.80 -0.23
N SER A 467 -12.54 -2.09 -1.44
CA SER A 467 -11.70 -2.46 -2.57
C SER A 467 -11.78 -1.38 -3.64
N MET A 468 -10.62 -0.91 -4.08
CA MET A 468 -10.60 0.07 -5.15
C MET A 468 -10.52 -0.56 -6.53
N ARG A 469 -10.01 -1.80 -6.64
CA ARG A 469 -9.84 -2.48 -7.92
C ARG A 469 -9.27 -3.89 -7.75
N MET A 470 -9.75 -4.86 -8.48
CA MET A 470 -9.15 -6.19 -8.57
C MET A 470 -8.02 -6.18 -9.60
N SER A 471 -6.80 -6.46 -9.17
CA SER A 471 -5.60 -6.48 -10.03
C SER A 471 -5.52 -5.23 -10.93
N ASN A 472 -5.34 -5.42 -12.21
CA ASN A 472 -5.37 -4.38 -13.24
C ASN A 472 -6.72 -4.22 -13.96
N ALA A 473 -7.79 -4.91 -13.49
CA ALA A 473 -9.11 -4.77 -14.08
C ALA A 473 -9.75 -3.44 -13.67
N PRO A 474 -10.10 -2.56 -14.61
CA PRO A 474 -10.81 -1.33 -14.29
C PRO A 474 -12.24 -1.64 -13.85
N ARG A 475 -12.85 -0.75 -13.08
CA ARG A 475 -14.26 -0.81 -12.69
C ARG A 475 -14.65 -2.05 -11.90
N THR A 476 -13.74 -2.56 -11.08
CA THR A 476 -13.96 -3.75 -10.24
C THR A 476 -13.87 -3.43 -8.75
N GLY A 477 -13.98 -2.14 -8.39
CA GLY A 477 -14.08 -1.75 -6.98
C GLY A 477 -15.36 -2.27 -6.34
N HIS A 478 -15.30 -2.64 -5.08
CA HIS A 478 -16.38 -3.26 -4.32
C HIS A 478 -16.08 -3.13 -2.81
N ILE A 479 -16.96 -3.69 -1.99
CA ILE A 479 -16.66 -3.97 -0.59
C ILE A 479 -16.52 -5.48 -0.46
N GLU A 480 -15.39 -5.94 0.05
CA GLU A 480 -15.21 -7.34 0.46
C GLU A 480 -15.76 -7.51 1.88
N ARG A 481 -16.90 -8.19 2.04
CA ARG A 481 -17.43 -8.57 3.34
C ARG A 481 -16.93 -9.95 3.71
N ILE A 482 -16.24 -10.08 4.84
CA ILE A 482 -15.61 -11.30 5.30
C ILE A 482 -16.29 -11.80 6.55
N VAL A 483 -16.71 -13.06 6.51
CA VAL A 483 -17.37 -13.77 7.61
C VAL A 483 -16.37 -14.71 8.28
N PHE A 484 -16.31 -14.67 9.59
CA PHE A 484 -15.42 -15.48 10.40
C PHE A 484 -16.18 -16.48 11.27
N ASN A 485 -15.52 -17.59 11.61
CA ASN A 485 -15.93 -18.46 12.71
C ASN A 485 -15.56 -17.85 14.08
N GLU A 486 -15.79 -18.60 15.14
CA GLU A 486 -15.50 -18.17 16.52
C GLU A 486 -14.00 -17.92 16.78
N ASN A 487 -13.12 -18.60 16.04
CA ASN A 487 -11.67 -18.48 16.12
C ASN A 487 -11.09 -17.42 15.20
N TRP A 488 -11.91 -16.62 14.55
CA TRP A 488 -11.53 -15.61 13.56
C TRP A 488 -10.91 -16.18 12.27
N GLU A 489 -11.17 -17.45 11.96
CA GLU A 489 -10.82 -18.02 10.68
C GLU A 489 -11.87 -17.64 9.64
N VAL A 490 -11.44 -17.30 8.42
CA VAL A 490 -12.33 -16.94 7.32
C VAL A 490 -13.14 -18.15 6.88
N ILE A 491 -14.47 -18.06 6.91
CA ILE A 491 -15.37 -19.11 6.42
C ILE A 491 -15.98 -18.78 5.06
N ARG A 492 -16.11 -17.51 4.73
CA ARG A 492 -16.53 -17.04 3.39
C ARG A 492 -16.30 -15.55 3.25
N SER A 493 -16.35 -15.10 1.99
CA SER A 493 -16.41 -13.69 1.64
C SER A 493 -17.51 -13.40 0.60
N GLU A 494 -17.89 -12.14 0.51
CA GLU A 494 -18.92 -11.65 -0.41
C GLU A 494 -18.55 -10.28 -0.92
N MET A 495 -18.67 -10.06 -2.22
CA MET A 495 -18.48 -8.76 -2.84
C MET A 495 -19.79 -7.97 -2.86
N LEU A 496 -19.82 -6.84 -2.13
CA LEU A 496 -20.95 -5.91 -2.15
C LEU A 496 -20.63 -4.72 -3.06
N LEU A 497 -21.66 -4.12 -3.66
CA LEU A 497 -21.57 -2.94 -4.52
C LEU A 497 -20.68 -3.13 -5.77
N PHE A 498 -20.40 -4.35 -6.17
CA PHE A 498 -19.56 -4.65 -7.34
C PHE A 498 -20.13 -4.04 -8.63
N ASP A 499 -21.45 -4.12 -8.79
CA ASP A 499 -22.16 -3.61 -9.97
C ASP A 499 -22.18 -2.07 -10.09
N LEU A 500 -21.79 -1.37 -9.03
CA LEU A 500 -21.63 0.09 -9.08
C LEU A 500 -20.33 0.51 -9.76
N HIS A 501 -19.37 -0.41 -9.89
CA HIS A 501 -18.09 -0.18 -10.54
C HIS A 501 -17.22 0.94 -9.92
N GLN A 502 -17.48 1.30 -8.67
CA GLN A 502 -16.83 2.41 -7.96
C GLN A 502 -15.66 1.93 -7.11
N ARG A 503 -14.63 2.75 -7.03
CA ARG A 503 -13.46 2.53 -6.17
C ARG A 503 -13.84 2.89 -4.73
N ILE A 504 -13.95 1.93 -3.85
CA ILE A 504 -14.30 2.18 -2.45
C ILE A 504 -13.04 2.55 -1.67
N ARG A 505 -12.96 3.82 -1.27
CA ARG A 505 -11.77 4.37 -0.59
C ARG A 505 -11.80 4.15 0.90
N ASP A 506 -12.92 4.42 1.53
CA ASP A 506 -13.07 4.30 2.98
C ASP A 506 -14.46 3.80 3.33
N ILE A 507 -14.56 3.14 4.46
CA ILE A 507 -15.81 2.61 5.01
C ILE A 507 -15.82 2.83 6.51
N GLU A 508 -16.92 3.41 7.01
CA GLU A 508 -17.12 3.69 8.42
C GLU A 508 -18.55 3.35 8.86
N GLN A 509 -18.72 3.09 10.14
CA GLN A 509 -20.03 2.89 10.77
C GLN A 509 -20.44 4.17 11.50
N SER A 510 -21.61 4.70 11.17
CA SER A 510 -22.17 5.83 11.93
C SER A 510 -22.67 5.41 13.32
N PRO A 511 -22.80 6.35 14.26
CA PRO A 511 -23.29 6.06 15.60
C PRO A 511 -24.66 5.39 15.66
N ASP A 512 -25.51 5.62 14.66
CA ASP A 512 -26.83 5.01 14.53
C ASP A 512 -26.81 3.63 13.82
N GLY A 513 -25.62 3.10 13.52
CA GLY A 513 -25.40 1.71 13.05
C GLY A 513 -25.47 1.49 11.54
N TYR A 514 -25.61 2.53 10.72
CA TYR A 514 -25.50 2.38 9.27
C TYR A 514 -24.04 2.31 8.82
N LEU A 515 -23.82 1.67 7.67
CA LEU A 515 -22.51 1.68 6.99
C LEU A 515 -22.45 2.84 5.99
N TRP A 516 -21.32 3.49 5.95
CA TRP A 516 -21.06 4.61 5.05
C TRP A 516 -19.78 4.40 4.30
N VAL A 517 -19.76 4.81 3.04
CA VAL A 517 -18.62 4.67 2.16
C VAL A 517 -18.38 5.94 1.35
N ILE A 518 -17.11 6.20 1.06
CA ILE A 518 -16.71 7.19 0.06
C ILE A 518 -16.01 6.49 -1.11
N THR A 519 -16.25 7.02 -2.30
CA THR A 519 -15.59 6.56 -3.52
C THR A 519 -14.35 7.41 -3.83
N ASP A 520 -13.42 6.89 -4.66
CA ASP A 520 -12.23 7.62 -5.13
C ASP A 520 -12.26 7.74 -6.66
N GLU A 521 -13.20 8.52 -7.16
CA GLU A 521 -13.40 8.79 -8.59
C GLU A 521 -13.02 10.24 -8.97
N GLY A 522 -11.99 10.77 -8.31
CA GLY A 522 -11.55 12.14 -8.52
C GLY A 522 -12.63 13.14 -8.12
N ALA A 523 -13.03 14.02 -9.06
CA ALA A 523 -14.08 15.02 -8.83
C ALA A 523 -15.51 14.45 -8.82
N ASP A 524 -15.71 13.21 -9.30
CA ASP A 524 -17.00 12.53 -9.31
C ASP A 524 -17.23 11.63 -8.08
N SER A 525 -16.36 11.74 -7.07
CA SER A 525 -16.45 10.98 -5.82
C SER A 525 -17.72 11.33 -5.05
N VAL A 526 -18.30 10.32 -4.39
CA VAL A 526 -19.55 10.44 -3.66
C VAL A 526 -19.44 9.86 -2.25
N LEU A 527 -20.32 10.34 -1.36
CA LEU A 527 -20.62 9.72 -0.06
C LEU A 527 -21.91 8.93 -0.21
N MET A 528 -21.89 7.66 0.17
CA MET A 528 -23.05 6.77 0.15
C MET A 528 -23.32 6.20 1.54
N ARG A 529 -24.60 5.95 1.81
CA ARG A 529 -25.07 5.21 2.99
C ARG A 529 -25.69 3.90 2.55
N LEU A 530 -25.32 2.82 3.24
CA LEU A 530 -25.90 1.50 3.06
C LEU A 530 -27.00 1.32 4.09
N GLU A 531 -28.17 0.91 3.63
CA GLU A 531 -29.37 0.69 4.43
C GLU A 531 -29.89 -0.74 4.19
N PRO A 532 -30.53 -1.37 5.20
CA PRO A 532 -31.25 -2.61 4.95
C PRO A 532 -32.38 -2.34 3.97
N GLY A 533 -32.42 -3.07 2.87
CA GLY A 533 -33.57 -3.08 1.97
C GLY A 533 -34.79 -3.65 2.68
N GLY A 534 -35.97 -3.22 2.28
CA GLY A 534 -37.22 -3.77 2.81
C GLY A 534 -37.37 -5.28 2.52
N PRO A 535 -38.29 -5.97 3.22
CA PRO A 535 -38.53 -7.39 3.08
C PRO A 535 -38.93 -7.83 1.65
#